data_f6b11e9f3d24889ff5b85a87f29b921e
#
_entry.id   f6b11e9f3d24889ff5b85a87f29b921e
#
_cell.length_a   1.000
_cell.length_b   1.000
_cell.length_c   1.000
_cell.angle_alpha   90.00
_cell.angle_beta   90.00
_cell.angle_gamma   90.00
#
_symmetry.space_group_name_H-M   'P 1'
#
loop_
_entity.id
_entity.type
_entity.pdbx_description
1 polymer ?
#
loop_
_entity_poly.entity_id
_entity_poly.type
_entity_poly.pdbx_seq_one_letter_code
_entity_poly.pdbx_strand_id
1 'polypeptide(L)'
;MKSWQKMMMAAIIVTALVISGTLIYLQFFSRRRLLISTTTSLWETGLLTQIETAFEAKYPIDVQFMPEGTGIAIEKARNGDADGVLVHAPSQEYTFLQQGYGVDRKIIAYNFFTTIGPQSDPAKISGLNVTETLKGIVAYGRNQTAHPQQAKVWVSRGDGSGTHTKEQSLWKLAKFNYTQISAESWYATPGGKMGETLLKAEEFSAYTLSDTGTYLTYHDKSHLISLSAFLGGMENQNYDLLNVYSVMTVNQTRQHHVNFNDTILFTKFLISDEGQQIIENYGQSDFGSSGLLFRATVHLIAQNSSDQIIQWIKKYAFLGNPASECPPQYRDLQHPELYS
;
A
#
# COMPACT_ATOMS: atom_id res chain seq x y z
N MET A 1 14.99 14.82 62.45
CA MET A 1 16.05 14.35 61.53
C MET A 1 17.25 15.25 61.64
N LYS A 2 18.42 14.69 61.89
CA LYS A 2 19.69 15.46 61.93
C LYS A 2 20.02 16.01 60.52
N SER A 3 20.67 17.15 60.42
CA SER A 3 21.00 17.84 59.15
C SER A 3 21.62 16.87 58.10
N TRP A 4 22.51 15.98 58.50
CA TRP A 4 23.17 15.04 57.62
C TRP A 4 22.21 13.99 57.02
N GLN A 5 21.13 13.59 57.73
CA GLN A 5 20.10 12.67 57.23
C GLN A 5 19.26 13.34 56.12
N LYS A 6 18.99 14.65 56.25
CA LYS A 6 18.33 15.44 55.18
C LYS A 6 19.21 15.55 53.95
N MET A 7 20.52 15.77 54.13
CA MET A 7 21.47 15.81 53.00
C MET A 7 21.62 14.45 52.31
N MET A 8 21.69 13.33 53.02
CA MET A 8 21.70 12.01 52.44
C MET A 8 20.43 11.71 51.67
N MET A 9 19.27 12.05 52.21
CA MET A 9 17.98 11.84 51.54
C MET A 9 17.87 12.69 50.26
N ALA A 10 18.33 13.93 50.28
CA ALA A 10 18.40 14.79 49.10
C ALA A 10 19.35 14.21 48.03
N ALA A 11 20.52 13.73 48.43
CA ALA A 11 21.47 13.09 47.51
C ALA A 11 20.87 11.81 46.83
N ILE A 12 20.17 10.98 47.60
CA ILE A 12 19.51 9.79 47.06
C ILE A 12 18.41 10.16 46.02
N ILE A 13 17.60 11.19 46.33
CA ILE A 13 16.56 11.68 45.43
C ILE A 13 17.19 12.22 44.13
N VAL A 14 18.22 13.03 44.21
CA VAL A 14 18.92 13.57 43.05
C VAL A 14 19.53 12.44 42.21
N THR A 15 20.18 11.45 42.82
CA THR A 15 20.73 10.30 42.13
C THR A 15 19.64 9.49 41.43
N ALA A 16 18.51 9.25 42.09
CA ALA A 16 17.36 8.55 41.49
C ALA A 16 16.78 9.31 40.31
N LEU A 17 16.66 10.64 40.37
CA LEU A 17 16.20 11.48 39.26
C LEU A 17 17.19 11.49 38.10
N VAL A 18 18.50 11.52 38.36
CA VAL A 18 19.53 11.44 37.32
C VAL A 18 19.48 10.05 36.62
N ILE A 19 19.40 8.97 37.41
CA ILE A 19 19.29 7.62 36.86
C ILE A 19 18.01 7.47 36.03
N SER A 20 16.86 7.92 36.53
CA SER A 20 15.60 7.91 35.83
C SER A 20 15.67 8.74 34.54
N GLY A 21 16.22 9.91 34.56
CA GLY A 21 16.42 10.80 33.42
C GLY A 21 17.35 10.14 32.38
N THR A 22 18.43 9.51 32.85
CA THR A 22 19.37 8.80 31.97
C THR A 22 18.72 7.58 31.32
N LEU A 23 17.93 6.79 32.05
CA LEU A 23 17.20 5.63 31.52
C LEU A 23 16.15 6.06 30.48
N ILE A 24 15.40 7.12 30.76
CA ILE A 24 14.46 7.72 29.82
C ILE A 24 15.20 8.21 28.57
N TYR A 25 16.30 8.94 28.74
CA TYR A 25 17.13 9.40 27.64
C TYR A 25 17.63 8.24 26.78
N LEU A 26 18.21 7.19 27.37
CA LEU A 26 18.67 6.01 26.67
C LEU A 26 17.52 5.27 25.93
N GLN A 27 16.35 5.23 26.53
CA GLN A 27 15.18 4.59 25.92
C GLN A 27 14.64 5.36 24.70
N PHE A 28 14.67 6.70 24.75
CA PHE A 28 14.20 7.55 23.65
C PHE A 28 15.25 7.85 22.58
N PHE A 29 16.53 7.93 22.95
CA PHE A 29 17.62 8.32 22.03
C PHE A 29 18.45 7.15 21.49
N SER A 30 18.23 5.93 21.98
CA SER A 30 18.92 4.73 21.49
C SER A 30 18.11 3.90 20.49
N ARG A 31 16.91 4.35 20.08
CA ARG A 31 16.13 3.66 19.06
C ARG A 31 16.89 3.69 17.72
N ARG A 32 17.08 2.53 17.12
CA ARG A 32 17.60 2.43 15.76
C ARG A 32 16.51 2.90 14.79
N ARG A 33 16.87 3.69 13.81
CA ARG A 33 15.93 4.18 12.81
C ARG A 33 15.82 3.16 11.67
N LEU A 34 14.59 2.86 11.26
CA LEU A 34 14.27 1.99 10.13
C LEU A 34 13.45 2.78 9.10
N LEU A 35 14.00 2.94 7.91
CA LEU A 35 13.37 3.67 6.81
C LEU A 35 12.69 2.72 5.84
N ILE A 36 11.36 2.81 5.72
CA ILE A 36 10.56 2.01 4.78
C ILE A 36 9.93 2.92 3.73
N SER A 37 10.37 2.80 2.49
CA SER A 37 9.69 3.46 1.39
C SER A 37 8.38 2.73 1.05
N THR A 38 7.33 3.48 0.76
CA THR A 38 6.00 2.91 0.55
C THR A 38 5.17 3.76 -0.41
N THR A 39 3.93 3.32 -0.70
CA THR A 39 3.03 4.09 -1.57
C THR A 39 2.19 5.09 -0.78
N THR A 40 1.89 6.23 -1.43
CA THR A 40 1.02 7.25 -0.83
C THR A 40 -0.37 6.70 -0.55
N SER A 41 -0.92 5.85 -1.42
CA SER A 41 -2.23 5.24 -1.21
C SER A 41 -2.29 4.37 0.05
N LEU A 42 -1.26 3.54 0.31
CA LEU A 42 -1.20 2.73 1.51
C LEU A 42 -1.03 3.60 2.78
N TRP A 43 -0.18 4.63 2.71
CA TRP A 43 0.01 5.57 3.81
C TRP A 43 -1.27 6.33 4.17
N GLU A 44 -2.00 6.84 3.16
CA GLU A 44 -3.21 7.64 3.34
C GLU A 44 -4.37 6.87 4.00
N THR A 45 -4.35 5.53 3.96
CA THR A 45 -5.33 4.72 4.69
C THR A 45 -5.18 4.77 6.20
N GLY A 46 -3.97 5.02 6.72
CA GLY A 46 -3.65 5.02 8.15
C GLY A 46 -3.25 3.64 8.72
N LEU A 47 -3.32 2.54 7.95
CA LEU A 47 -2.89 1.21 8.40
C LEU A 47 -1.45 1.20 8.93
N LEU A 48 -0.55 1.87 8.22
CA LEU A 48 0.86 1.88 8.57
C LEU A 48 1.14 2.50 9.94
N THR A 49 0.34 3.49 10.37
CA THR A 49 0.46 4.08 11.72
C THR A 49 0.10 3.08 12.82
N GLN A 50 -0.87 2.19 12.59
CA GLN A 50 -1.18 1.12 13.56
C GLN A 50 -0.08 0.06 13.61
N ILE A 51 0.47 -0.31 12.45
CA ILE A 51 1.61 -1.24 12.35
C ILE A 51 2.84 -0.66 13.06
N GLU A 52 3.19 0.61 12.79
CA GLU A 52 4.26 1.36 13.45
C GLU A 52 4.11 1.32 14.96
N THR A 53 2.96 1.75 15.47
CA THR A 53 2.67 1.79 16.90
C THR A 53 2.87 0.42 17.57
N ALA A 54 2.36 -0.65 16.97
CA ALA A 54 2.46 -2.00 17.52
C ALA A 54 3.90 -2.56 17.45
N PHE A 55 4.60 -2.30 16.35
CA PHE A 55 5.98 -2.73 16.18
C PHE A 55 6.92 -2.01 17.15
N GLU A 56 6.79 -0.70 17.29
CA GLU A 56 7.62 0.13 18.17
C GLU A 56 7.37 -0.11 19.67
N ALA A 57 6.18 -0.55 20.02
CA ALA A 57 5.89 -0.99 21.38
C ALA A 57 6.67 -2.26 21.77
N LYS A 58 7.05 -3.07 20.78
CA LYS A 58 7.70 -4.37 20.96
C LYS A 58 9.21 -4.32 20.76
N TYR A 59 9.67 -3.43 19.89
CA TYR A 59 11.08 -3.33 19.50
C TYR A 59 11.61 -1.91 19.66
N PRO A 60 12.87 -1.71 20.12
CA PRO A 60 13.49 -0.39 20.26
C PRO A 60 13.95 0.15 18.90
N ILE A 61 13.04 0.22 17.93
CA ILE A 61 13.26 0.67 16.56
C ILE A 61 12.23 1.75 16.26
N ASP A 62 12.67 2.86 15.68
CA ASP A 62 11.86 3.98 15.21
C ASP A 62 11.61 3.76 13.71
N VAL A 63 10.38 3.37 13.33
CA VAL A 63 10.01 3.12 11.93
C VAL A 63 9.55 4.41 11.29
N GLN A 64 10.18 4.78 10.20
CA GLN A 64 9.81 5.96 9.43
C GLN A 64 9.39 5.57 8.02
N PHE A 65 8.12 5.81 7.69
CA PHE A 65 7.60 5.58 6.36
C PHE A 65 7.85 6.77 5.44
N MET A 66 8.26 6.49 4.20
CA MET A 66 8.45 7.48 3.14
C MET A 66 7.43 7.23 2.03
N PRO A 67 6.24 7.88 2.10
CA PRO A 67 5.17 7.68 1.13
C PRO A 67 5.44 8.41 -0.18
N GLU A 68 5.53 7.64 -1.28
CA GLU A 68 5.85 8.11 -2.64
C GLU A 68 4.97 7.39 -3.69
N GLY A 69 5.12 7.71 -4.96
CA GLY A 69 4.67 6.83 -6.04
C GLY A 69 5.53 5.56 -6.09
N THR A 70 4.97 4.42 -6.51
CA THR A 70 5.65 3.11 -6.50
C THR A 70 7.05 3.16 -7.13
N GLY A 71 7.18 3.81 -8.29
CA GLY A 71 8.47 3.92 -8.99
C GLY A 71 9.52 4.65 -8.15
N ILE A 72 9.14 5.76 -7.51
CA ILE A 72 10.02 6.56 -6.63
C ILE A 72 10.36 5.78 -5.36
N ALA A 73 9.38 5.07 -4.76
CA ALA A 73 9.61 4.25 -3.58
C ALA A 73 10.66 3.15 -3.84
N ILE A 74 10.55 2.46 -4.98
CA ILE A 74 11.53 1.45 -5.40
C ILE A 74 12.89 2.10 -5.72
N GLU A 75 12.91 3.29 -6.31
CA GLU A 75 14.17 3.99 -6.61
C GLU A 75 14.90 4.42 -5.33
N LYS A 76 14.20 4.93 -4.32
CA LYS A 76 14.78 5.20 -3.00
C LYS A 76 15.42 3.94 -2.39
N ALA A 77 14.72 2.80 -2.45
CA ALA A 77 15.26 1.53 -1.99
C ALA A 77 16.49 1.08 -2.81
N ARG A 78 16.47 1.30 -4.13
CA ARG A 78 17.61 1.00 -5.00
C ARG A 78 18.84 1.81 -4.65
N ASN A 79 18.67 3.09 -4.32
CA ASN A 79 19.77 4.00 -3.95
C ASN A 79 20.27 3.77 -2.52
N GLY A 80 19.56 3.00 -1.69
CA GLY A 80 19.85 2.82 -0.28
C GLY A 80 19.32 3.96 0.62
N ASP A 81 18.47 4.83 0.08
CA ASP A 81 17.79 5.88 0.85
C ASP A 81 16.67 5.30 1.74
N ALA A 82 16.33 4.03 1.56
CA ALA A 82 15.44 3.24 2.38
C ALA A 82 16.06 1.89 2.70
N ASP A 83 15.72 1.32 3.86
CA ASP A 83 16.17 0.00 4.32
C ASP A 83 15.29 -1.12 3.76
N GLY A 84 14.02 -0.82 3.50
CA GLY A 84 13.04 -1.71 2.90
C GLY A 84 12.02 -0.96 2.06
N VAL A 85 11.23 -1.72 1.29
CA VAL A 85 10.17 -1.16 0.44
C VAL A 85 8.88 -1.96 0.57
N LEU A 86 7.75 -1.27 0.75
CA LEU A 86 6.42 -1.84 0.88
C LEU A 86 5.52 -1.26 -0.21
N VAL A 87 5.21 -2.08 -1.22
CA VAL A 87 4.53 -1.66 -2.46
C VAL A 87 3.55 -2.73 -2.96
N HIS A 88 2.87 -2.47 -4.08
CA HIS A 88 1.85 -3.34 -4.65
C HIS A 88 1.91 -3.39 -6.19
N ALA A 89 3.11 -3.56 -6.75
CA ALA A 89 3.34 -3.63 -8.20
C ALA A 89 4.27 -4.81 -8.55
N PRO A 90 3.75 -6.07 -8.60
CA PRO A 90 4.54 -7.28 -8.74
C PRO A 90 5.58 -7.26 -9.86
N SER A 91 5.27 -6.62 -11.00
CA SER A 91 6.22 -6.52 -12.12
C SER A 91 7.42 -5.63 -11.81
N GLN A 92 7.22 -4.50 -11.12
CA GLN A 92 8.31 -3.62 -10.70
C GLN A 92 9.11 -4.24 -9.55
N GLU A 93 8.43 -4.91 -8.62
CA GLU A 93 9.04 -5.68 -7.52
C GLU A 93 9.95 -6.79 -8.07
N TYR A 94 9.49 -7.51 -9.08
CA TYR A 94 10.31 -8.55 -9.73
C TYR A 94 11.56 -7.96 -10.41
N THR A 95 11.42 -6.84 -11.08
CA THR A 95 12.55 -6.13 -11.68
C THR A 95 13.57 -5.71 -10.62
N PHE A 96 13.13 -5.22 -9.47
CA PHE A 96 13.97 -4.83 -8.35
C PHE A 96 14.77 -6.02 -7.78
N LEU A 97 14.11 -7.19 -7.62
CA LEU A 97 14.76 -8.45 -7.23
C LEU A 97 15.76 -8.92 -8.29
N GLN A 98 15.37 -8.93 -9.58
CA GLN A 98 16.24 -9.39 -10.68
C GLN A 98 17.51 -8.55 -10.83
N GLN A 99 17.43 -7.26 -10.55
CA GLN A 99 18.56 -6.35 -10.56
C GLN A 99 19.48 -6.52 -9.32
N GLY A 100 19.09 -7.36 -8.36
CA GLY A 100 19.83 -7.67 -7.16
C GLY A 100 19.80 -6.58 -6.08
N TYR A 101 18.91 -5.60 -6.18
CA TYR A 101 18.76 -4.56 -5.16
C TYR A 101 17.81 -4.94 -4.02
N GLY A 102 16.87 -5.84 -4.27
CA GLY A 102 15.95 -6.37 -3.27
C GLY A 102 16.20 -7.84 -2.98
N VAL A 103 15.85 -8.26 -1.78
CA VAL A 103 15.77 -9.66 -1.33
C VAL A 103 14.55 -9.86 -0.45
N ASP A 104 14.20 -11.11 -0.15
CA ASP A 104 13.22 -11.50 0.86
C ASP A 104 11.85 -10.82 0.70
N ARG A 105 11.28 -10.96 -0.50
CA ARG A 105 9.92 -10.49 -0.75
C ARG A 105 8.88 -11.34 -0.04
N LYS A 106 8.03 -10.71 0.77
CA LYS A 106 6.88 -11.35 1.43
C LYS A 106 5.58 -10.64 1.05
N ILE A 107 4.58 -11.40 0.63
CA ILE A 107 3.22 -10.89 0.42
C ILE A 107 2.55 -10.78 1.78
N ILE A 108 1.99 -9.62 2.11
CA ILE A 108 1.45 -9.34 3.45
C ILE A 108 -0.05 -9.04 3.48
N ALA A 109 -0.59 -8.52 2.38
CA ALA A 109 -2.00 -8.12 2.31
C ALA A 109 -2.52 -8.11 0.87
N TYR A 110 -3.84 -8.08 0.72
CA TYR A 110 -4.50 -7.74 -0.55
C TYR A 110 -5.77 -6.93 -0.33
N ASN A 111 -6.16 -6.19 -1.33
CA ASN A 111 -7.48 -5.61 -1.54
C ASN A 111 -7.80 -5.60 -3.05
N PHE A 112 -8.76 -4.80 -3.46
CA PHE A 112 -9.11 -4.66 -4.87
C PHE A 112 -9.05 -3.20 -5.31
N PHE A 113 -8.77 -2.99 -6.58
CA PHE A 113 -9.10 -1.73 -7.22
C PHE A 113 -10.60 -1.64 -7.47
N THR A 114 -11.09 -0.42 -7.55
CA THR A 114 -12.50 -0.13 -7.81
C THR A 114 -12.61 1.04 -8.78
N THR A 115 -13.57 0.96 -9.70
CA THR A 115 -13.98 2.09 -10.52
C THR A 115 -15.02 2.89 -9.77
N ILE A 116 -14.78 4.18 -9.64
CA ILE A 116 -15.56 5.12 -8.87
C ILE A 116 -16.08 6.20 -9.81
N GLY A 117 -17.26 6.73 -9.55
CA GLY A 117 -17.81 7.81 -10.37
C GLY A 117 -19.11 8.37 -9.83
N PRO A 118 -19.75 9.33 -10.54
CA PRO A 118 -20.96 10.01 -10.09
C PRO A 118 -22.08 9.03 -9.75
N GLN A 119 -22.78 9.25 -8.65
CA GLN A 119 -23.91 8.40 -8.22
C GLN A 119 -25.00 8.27 -9.28
N SER A 120 -25.16 9.29 -10.13
CA SER A 120 -26.12 9.28 -11.25
C SER A 120 -25.76 8.29 -12.36
N ASP A 121 -24.52 7.76 -12.35
CA ASP A 121 -23.99 6.81 -13.32
C ASP A 121 -24.30 7.17 -14.79
N PRO A 122 -23.87 8.33 -15.28
CA PRO A 122 -24.23 8.79 -16.61
C PRO A 122 -23.66 7.88 -17.73
N ALA A 123 -22.56 7.17 -17.49
CA ALA A 123 -22.02 6.19 -18.44
C ALA A 123 -22.70 4.81 -18.38
N LYS A 124 -23.63 4.60 -17.41
CA LYS A 124 -24.42 3.37 -17.22
C LYS A 124 -23.51 2.13 -17.05
N ILE A 125 -22.53 2.23 -16.18
CA ILE A 125 -21.53 1.18 -15.94
C ILE A 125 -21.88 0.25 -14.77
N SER A 126 -22.89 0.56 -14.02
CA SER A 126 -23.32 -0.26 -12.87
C SER A 126 -23.67 -1.69 -13.33
N GLY A 127 -23.08 -2.68 -12.64
CA GLY A 127 -23.32 -4.11 -12.94
C GLY A 127 -22.54 -4.65 -14.14
N LEU A 128 -21.76 -3.84 -14.84
CA LEU A 128 -20.93 -4.28 -15.97
C LEU A 128 -19.62 -4.91 -15.48
N ASN A 129 -19.01 -5.77 -16.30
CA ASN A 129 -17.65 -6.26 -16.07
C ASN A 129 -16.61 -5.18 -16.41
N VAL A 130 -15.33 -5.42 -16.04
CA VAL A 130 -14.23 -4.44 -16.20
C VAL A 130 -14.13 -3.89 -17.62
N THR A 131 -14.16 -4.77 -18.61
CA THR A 131 -14.02 -4.38 -20.03
C THR A 131 -15.19 -3.55 -20.52
N GLU A 132 -16.40 -3.92 -20.15
CA GLU A 132 -17.62 -3.21 -20.54
C GLU A 132 -17.74 -1.88 -19.81
N THR A 133 -17.36 -1.83 -18.53
CA THR A 133 -17.25 -0.57 -17.74
C THR A 133 -16.39 0.44 -18.48
N LEU A 134 -15.17 0.06 -18.85
CA LEU A 134 -14.23 0.97 -19.51
C LEU A 134 -14.71 1.38 -20.93
N LYS A 135 -15.34 0.46 -21.68
CA LYS A 135 -15.96 0.81 -22.96
C LYS A 135 -17.14 1.77 -22.80
N GLY A 136 -17.96 1.60 -21.76
CA GLY A 136 -19.05 2.51 -21.45
C GLY A 136 -18.55 3.91 -21.13
N ILE A 137 -17.51 4.03 -20.31
CA ILE A 137 -16.86 5.32 -19.97
C ILE A 137 -16.30 6.00 -21.22
N VAL A 138 -15.62 5.26 -22.09
CA VAL A 138 -15.09 5.81 -23.37
C VAL A 138 -16.21 6.27 -24.28
N ALA A 139 -17.27 5.46 -24.44
CA ALA A 139 -18.41 5.84 -25.27
C ALA A 139 -19.09 7.12 -24.73
N TYR A 140 -19.26 7.20 -23.42
CA TYR A 140 -19.79 8.41 -22.77
C TYR A 140 -18.87 9.60 -22.96
N GLY A 141 -17.55 9.47 -22.73
CA GLY A 141 -16.58 10.53 -22.90
C GLY A 141 -16.54 11.09 -24.32
N ARG A 142 -16.52 10.22 -25.31
CA ARG A 142 -16.53 10.64 -26.73
C ARG A 142 -17.83 11.30 -27.14
N ASN A 143 -18.97 10.89 -26.58
CA ASN A 143 -20.24 11.54 -26.82
C ASN A 143 -20.30 12.95 -26.18
N GLN A 144 -19.67 13.15 -25.02
CA GLN A 144 -19.61 14.45 -24.34
C GLN A 144 -18.75 15.49 -25.08
N THR A 145 -17.76 15.05 -25.87
CA THR A 145 -16.99 15.98 -26.71
C THR A 145 -17.83 16.68 -27.78
N ALA A 146 -18.98 16.10 -28.16
CA ALA A 146 -19.98 16.72 -29.03
C ALA A 146 -20.81 17.80 -28.28
N HIS A 147 -20.73 17.84 -26.94
CA HIS A 147 -21.47 18.78 -26.09
C HIS A 147 -20.54 19.46 -25.09
N PRO A 148 -19.93 20.62 -25.42
CA PRO A 148 -18.75 21.21 -24.75
C PRO A 148 -18.93 21.60 -23.27
N GLN A 149 -20.09 21.37 -22.66
CA GLN A 149 -20.38 21.82 -21.29
C GLN A 149 -19.94 20.85 -20.19
N GLN A 150 -19.50 19.64 -20.50
CA GLN A 150 -19.01 18.69 -19.51
C GLN A 150 -17.53 18.35 -19.79
N ALA A 151 -16.65 18.97 -19.02
CA ALA A 151 -15.23 19.04 -19.39
C ALA A 151 -14.47 17.73 -19.22
N LYS A 152 -14.74 16.92 -18.19
CA LYS A 152 -13.93 15.71 -17.89
C LYS A 152 -14.80 14.53 -17.47
N VAL A 153 -14.52 13.36 -18.02
CA VAL A 153 -15.25 12.10 -17.75
C VAL A 153 -14.38 11.09 -17.00
N TRP A 154 -13.08 11.13 -17.23
CA TRP A 154 -12.11 10.29 -16.53
C TRP A 154 -11.00 11.15 -15.92
N VAL A 155 -10.64 10.83 -14.67
CA VAL A 155 -9.50 11.41 -13.98
C VAL A 155 -8.49 10.31 -13.68
N SER A 156 -7.30 10.43 -14.25
CA SER A 156 -6.17 9.52 -14.03
C SER A 156 -5.18 10.11 -13.04
N ARG A 157 -4.51 9.26 -12.28
CA ARG A 157 -3.34 9.68 -11.52
C ARG A 157 -2.19 10.18 -12.40
N GLY A 158 -1.90 9.47 -13.49
CA GLY A 158 -0.92 9.86 -14.49
C GLY A 158 0.53 9.99 -14.00
N ASP A 159 0.87 9.42 -12.82
CA ASP A 159 2.11 9.67 -12.08
C ASP A 159 3.09 8.48 -12.06
N GLY A 160 2.82 7.40 -12.80
CA GLY A 160 3.61 6.16 -12.78
C GLY A 160 3.45 5.31 -11.53
N SER A 161 2.49 5.64 -10.66
CA SER A 161 2.17 4.85 -9.46
C SER A 161 1.60 3.46 -9.79
N GLY A 162 1.43 2.62 -8.75
CA GLY A 162 0.77 1.32 -8.88
C GLY A 162 -0.65 1.43 -9.44
N THR A 163 -1.43 2.41 -9.00
CA THR A 163 -2.78 2.68 -9.52
C THR A 163 -2.73 3.09 -11.00
N HIS A 164 -1.80 3.98 -11.38
CA HIS A 164 -1.63 4.38 -12.77
C HIS A 164 -1.19 3.20 -13.66
N THR A 165 -0.27 2.36 -13.18
CA THR A 165 0.14 1.13 -13.88
C THR A 165 -1.03 0.16 -14.04
N LYS A 166 -1.86 -0.02 -13.01
CA LYS A 166 -3.08 -0.81 -13.07
C LYS A 166 -4.06 -0.24 -14.09
N GLU A 167 -4.31 1.04 -14.06
CA GLU A 167 -5.18 1.75 -15.01
C GLU A 167 -4.76 1.47 -16.46
N GLN A 168 -3.48 1.63 -16.79
CA GLN A 168 -2.95 1.34 -18.12
C GLN A 168 -3.20 -0.13 -18.54
N SER A 169 -3.03 -1.06 -17.60
CA SER A 169 -3.29 -2.47 -17.85
C SER A 169 -4.77 -2.76 -18.13
N LEU A 170 -5.69 -2.08 -17.44
CA LEU A 170 -7.13 -2.21 -17.63
C LEU A 170 -7.57 -1.59 -18.96
N TRP A 171 -7.03 -0.43 -19.36
CA TRP A 171 -7.27 0.13 -20.71
C TRP A 171 -6.82 -0.83 -21.81
N LYS A 172 -5.64 -1.44 -21.65
CA LYS A 172 -5.14 -2.46 -22.58
C LYS A 172 -6.05 -3.70 -22.63
N LEU A 173 -6.55 -4.16 -21.47
CA LEU A 173 -7.52 -5.26 -21.38
C LEU A 173 -8.80 -4.94 -22.16
N ALA A 174 -9.29 -3.72 -22.05
CA ALA A 174 -10.45 -3.22 -22.79
C ALA A 174 -10.17 -2.92 -24.28
N LYS A 175 -8.95 -3.21 -24.77
CA LYS A 175 -8.49 -3.00 -26.16
C LYS A 175 -8.34 -1.53 -26.54
N PHE A 176 -8.08 -0.65 -25.60
CA PHE A 176 -7.72 0.74 -25.87
C PHE A 176 -6.21 0.96 -25.78
N ASN A 177 -5.69 1.83 -26.65
CA ASN A 177 -4.33 2.31 -26.55
C ASN A 177 -4.29 3.47 -25.53
N TYR A 178 -3.52 3.30 -24.47
CA TYR A 178 -3.43 4.29 -23.37
C TYR A 178 -3.00 5.67 -23.87
N THR A 179 -1.97 5.74 -24.74
CA THR A 179 -1.46 7.01 -25.28
C THR A 179 -2.51 7.77 -26.08
N GLN A 180 -3.35 7.04 -26.80
CA GLN A 180 -4.43 7.66 -27.58
C GLN A 180 -5.55 8.16 -26.69
N ILE A 181 -6.01 7.31 -25.73
CA ILE A 181 -7.15 7.66 -24.88
C ILE A 181 -6.83 8.77 -23.90
N SER A 182 -5.60 8.80 -23.37
CA SER A 182 -5.13 9.85 -22.45
C SER A 182 -4.95 11.22 -23.11
N ALA A 183 -4.91 11.27 -24.43
CA ALA A 183 -4.86 12.52 -25.22
C ALA A 183 -6.25 13.06 -25.57
N GLU A 184 -7.33 12.30 -25.30
CA GLU A 184 -8.69 12.76 -25.60
C GLU A 184 -9.15 13.85 -24.62
N SER A 185 -9.94 14.81 -25.09
CA SER A 185 -10.32 16.00 -24.30
C SER A 185 -11.12 15.71 -23.03
N TRP A 186 -11.85 14.59 -22.98
CA TRP A 186 -12.62 14.14 -21.82
C TRP A 186 -11.78 13.43 -20.74
N TYR A 187 -10.53 13.08 -21.06
CA TYR A 187 -9.59 12.46 -20.13
C TYR A 187 -8.76 13.55 -19.43
N ALA A 188 -8.60 13.46 -18.13
CA ALA A 188 -7.82 14.42 -17.34
C ALA A 188 -6.68 13.71 -16.60
N THR A 189 -5.51 14.35 -16.58
CA THR A 189 -4.35 13.93 -15.82
C THR A 189 -3.85 15.11 -15.00
N PRO A 190 -4.57 15.47 -13.91
CA PRO A 190 -4.22 16.68 -13.14
C PRO A 190 -2.90 16.54 -12.38
N GLY A 191 -2.36 15.33 -12.25
CA GLY A 191 -1.27 15.02 -11.35
C GLY A 191 -1.72 14.93 -9.89
N GLY A 192 -0.84 14.45 -9.02
CA GLY A 192 -1.11 14.38 -7.60
C GLY A 192 -1.19 12.96 -7.04
N LYS A 193 -1.42 12.87 -5.73
CA LYS A 193 -1.57 11.62 -4.99
C LYS A 193 -2.96 11.03 -5.20
N MET A 194 -3.22 9.82 -4.65
CA MET A 194 -4.49 9.14 -4.85
C MET A 194 -5.68 9.94 -4.27
N GLY A 195 -5.53 10.47 -3.06
CA GLY A 195 -6.56 11.32 -2.45
C GLY A 195 -6.87 12.56 -3.28
N GLU A 196 -5.84 13.25 -3.80
CA GLU A 196 -6.03 14.41 -4.69
C GLU A 196 -6.74 14.02 -5.99
N THR A 197 -6.44 12.83 -6.53
CA THR A 197 -7.14 12.30 -7.71
C THR A 197 -8.62 12.06 -7.43
N LEU A 198 -8.96 11.50 -6.26
CA LEU A 198 -10.35 11.30 -5.83
C LEU A 198 -11.10 12.64 -5.69
N LEU A 199 -10.47 13.64 -5.05
CA LEU A 199 -11.04 14.98 -4.92
C LEU A 199 -11.25 15.67 -6.27
N LYS A 200 -10.35 15.46 -7.23
CA LYS A 200 -10.51 15.96 -8.60
C LYS A 200 -11.62 15.23 -9.36
N ALA A 201 -11.77 13.92 -9.14
CA ALA A 201 -12.89 13.17 -9.71
C ALA A 201 -14.23 13.67 -9.15
N GLU A 202 -14.30 13.97 -7.84
CA GLU A 202 -15.45 14.58 -7.19
C GLU A 202 -15.77 15.96 -7.80
N GLU A 203 -14.77 16.85 -7.89
CA GLU A 203 -14.90 18.21 -8.47
C GLU A 203 -15.45 18.18 -9.90
N PHE A 204 -14.97 17.23 -10.71
CA PHE A 204 -15.38 17.11 -12.12
C PHE A 204 -16.63 16.26 -12.32
N SER A 205 -17.16 15.64 -11.27
CA SER A 205 -18.19 14.60 -11.37
C SER A 205 -17.78 13.52 -12.40
N ALA A 206 -16.52 13.07 -12.31
CA ALA A 206 -15.88 12.19 -13.26
C ALA A 206 -15.64 10.79 -12.67
N TYR A 207 -15.38 9.83 -13.54
CA TYR A 207 -14.93 8.49 -13.15
C TYR A 207 -13.43 8.47 -12.87
N THR A 208 -12.99 7.55 -12.03
CA THR A 208 -11.58 7.31 -11.72
C THR A 208 -11.36 5.87 -11.24
N LEU A 209 -10.10 5.46 -11.15
CA LEU A 209 -9.68 4.21 -10.53
C LEU A 209 -9.02 4.51 -9.17
N SER A 210 -9.42 3.80 -8.12
CA SER A 210 -8.76 3.80 -6.82
C SER A 210 -8.67 2.38 -6.27
N ASP A 211 -7.81 2.15 -5.28
CA ASP A 211 -7.95 0.98 -4.43
C ASP A 211 -9.08 1.19 -3.40
N THR A 212 -9.65 0.08 -2.93
CA THR A 212 -10.78 0.10 -1.98
C THR A 212 -10.43 0.83 -0.69
N GLY A 213 -9.20 0.63 -0.19
CA GLY A 213 -8.77 1.23 1.09
C GLY A 213 -8.76 2.75 1.02
N THR A 214 -8.13 3.32 0.00
CA THR A 214 -8.09 4.77 -0.17
C THR A 214 -9.50 5.34 -0.41
N TYR A 215 -10.30 4.68 -1.26
CA TYR A 215 -11.68 5.15 -1.51
C TYR A 215 -12.51 5.19 -0.23
N LEU A 216 -12.57 4.11 0.54
CA LEU A 216 -13.36 4.04 1.78
C LEU A 216 -12.90 5.08 2.79
N THR A 217 -11.59 5.25 2.96
CA THR A 217 -11.03 6.25 3.88
C THR A 217 -11.47 7.68 3.52
N TYR A 218 -11.48 8.02 2.24
CA TYR A 218 -11.91 9.36 1.80
C TYR A 218 -13.42 9.53 1.84
N HIS A 219 -14.18 8.50 1.50
CA HIS A 219 -15.65 8.51 1.56
C HIS A 219 -16.15 8.66 3.00
N ASP A 220 -15.61 7.90 3.94
CA ASP A 220 -15.99 7.97 5.35
C ASP A 220 -15.71 9.34 5.98
N LYS A 221 -14.58 9.94 5.66
CA LYS A 221 -14.22 11.29 6.13
C LYS A 221 -15.04 12.41 5.47
N SER A 222 -16.10 12.09 4.75
CA SER A 222 -16.95 13.03 4.02
C SER A 222 -16.21 13.93 3.02
N HIS A 223 -15.10 13.43 2.51
CA HIS A 223 -14.35 14.10 1.44
C HIS A 223 -14.93 13.80 0.05
N LEU A 224 -15.71 12.70 -0.07
CA LEU A 224 -16.38 12.29 -1.30
C LEU A 224 -17.88 12.17 -1.01
N ILE A 225 -18.69 13.04 -1.61
CA ILE A 225 -20.13 13.12 -1.34
C ILE A 225 -20.93 12.49 -2.48
N SER A 226 -20.49 12.68 -3.72
CA SER A 226 -21.22 12.32 -4.92
C SER A 226 -20.65 11.12 -5.69
N LEU A 227 -19.54 10.55 -5.25
CA LEU A 227 -18.95 9.39 -5.89
C LEU A 227 -19.39 8.08 -5.24
N SER A 228 -19.64 7.08 -6.09
CA SER A 228 -19.98 5.71 -5.70
C SER A 228 -19.02 4.72 -6.34
N ALA A 229 -18.75 3.60 -5.66
CA ALA A 229 -18.01 2.49 -6.25
C ALA A 229 -18.95 1.66 -7.15
N PHE A 230 -18.55 1.46 -8.40
CA PHE A 230 -19.34 0.72 -9.40
C PHE A 230 -18.82 -0.67 -9.67
N LEU A 231 -17.52 -0.88 -9.58
CA LEU A 231 -16.89 -2.14 -9.91
C LEU A 231 -15.69 -2.37 -8.99
N GLY A 232 -15.56 -3.59 -8.51
CA GLY A 232 -14.51 -3.98 -7.58
C GLY A 232 -14.94 -3.84 -6.12
N GLY A 233 -13.94 -3.82 -5.23
CA GLY A 233 -14.17 -3.87 -3.80
C GLY A 233 -14.29 -5.30 -3.27
N MET A 234 -14.51 -5.45 -1.97
CA MET A 234 -14.45 -6.76 -1.30
C MET A 234 -15.69 -7.61 -1.58
N GLU A 235 -16.81 -7.01 -1.93
CA GLU A 235 -18.05 -7.73 -2.24
C GLU A 235 -18.14 -8.13 -3.72
N ASN A 236 -17.54 -7.35 -4.61
CA ASN A 236 -17.54 -7.59 -6.05
C ASN A 236 -16.12 -7.92 -6.54
N GLN A 237 -15.60 -9.04 -6.08
CA GLN A 237 -14.24 -9.47 -6.35
C GLN A 237 -14.02 -9.82 -7.82
N ASN A 238 -12.94 -9.33 -8.40
CA ASN A 238 -12.53 -9.61 -9.76
C ASN A 238 -11.01 -9.73 -9.85
N TYR A 239 -10.54 -10.78 -10.55
CA TYR A 239 -9.10 -11.03 -10.74
C TYR A 239 -8.37 -9.82 -11.35
N ASP A 240 -8.95 -9.18 -12.35
CA ASP A 240 -8.32 -8.06 -13.04
C ASP A 240 -8.17 -6.80 -12.15
N LEU A 241 -8.94 -6.75 -11.05
CA LEU A 241 -8.90 -5.67 -10.06
C LEU A 241 -8.11 -6.03 -8.81
N LEU A 242 -7.57 -7.24 -8.72
CA LEU A 242 -6.78 -7.67 -7.56
C LEU A 242 -5.57 -6.75 -7.36
N ASN A 243 -5.32 -6.39 -6.10
CA ASN A 243 -4.24 -5.56 -5.64
C ASN A 243 -3.54 -6.24 -4.46
N VAL A 244 -2.26 -6.59 -4.62
CA VAL A 244 -1.49 -7.40 -3.66
C VAL A 244 -0.29 -6.62 -3.17
N TYR A 245 -0.17 -6.46 -1.87
CA TYR A 245 0.89 -5.74 -1.19
C TYR A 245 2.00 -6.68 -0.75
N SER A 246 3.23 -6.25 -0.95
CA SER A 246 4.41 -6.98 -0.50
C SER A 246 5.45 -6.04 0.13
N VAL A 247 6.24 -6.60 1.04
CA VAL A 247 7.43 -5.99 1.61
C VAL A 247 8.67 -6.69 1.06
N MET A 248 9.74 -5.93 0.80
CA MET A 248 11.06 -6.43 0.40
C MET A 248 12.14 -5.73 1.21
N THR A 249 13.18 -6.48 1.54
CA THR A 249 14.37 -5.94 2.19
C THR A 249 15.37 -5.46 1.13
N VAL A 250 16.01 -4.33 1.35
CA VAL A 250 17.10 -3.85 0.48
C VAL A 250 18.33 -4.74 0.68
N ASN A 251 18.94 -5.16 -0.40
CA ASN A 251 20.07 -6.08 -0.38
C ASN A 251 21.32 -5.41 0.19
N GLN A 252 21.73 -5.82 1.39
CA GLN A 252 22.91 -5.29 2.09
C GLN A 252 24.23 -5.48 1.35
N THR A 253 24.32 -6.44 0.40
CA THR A 253 25.52 -6.61 -0.41
C THR A 253 25.67 -5.55 -1.50
N ARG A 254 24.59 -4.86 -1.82
CA ARG A 254 24.54 -3.72 -2.75
C ARG A 254 24.58 -2.39 -2.02
N GLN A 255 23.89 -2.31 -0.88
CA GLN A 255 23.73 -1.10 -0.08
C GLN A 255 24.18 -1.40 1.36
N HIS A 256 25.48 -1.26 1.63
CA HIS A 256 26.10 -1.71 2.89
C HIS A 256 25.68 -0.96 4.15
N HIS A 257 25.03 0.20 3.99
CA HIS A 257 24.62 1.07 5.11
C HIS A 257 23.16 0.88 5.55
N VAL A 258 22.40 0.02 4.86
CA VAL A 258 20.98 -0.21 5.21
C VAL A 258 20.84 -1.05 6.48
N ASN A 259 19.76 -0.81 7.22
CA ASN A 259 19.42 -1.56 8.42
C ASN A 259 18.75 -2.90 8.07
N PHE A 260 19.52 -3.79 7.45
CA PHE A 260 19.04 -5.08 6.93
C PHE A 260 18.32 -5.91 7.99
N ASN A 261 18.97 -6.16 9.13
CA ASN A 261 18.40 -7.00 10.19
C ASN A 261 17.11 -6.41 10.80
N ASP A 262 17.01 -5.10 10.91
CA ASP A 262 15.80 -4.44 11.40
C ASP A 262 14.67 -4.52 10.38
N THR A 263 14.98 -4.47 9.08
CA THR A 263 13.98 -4.71 8.01
C THR A 263 13.49 -6.17 8.02
N ILE A 264 14.37 -7.13 8.23
CA ILE A 264 13.98 -8.55 8.41
C ILE A 264 13.09 -8.71 9.64
N LEU A 265 13.41 -8.05 10.75
CA LEU A 265 12.60 -8.09 11.96
C LEU A 265 11.21 -7.46 11.73
N PHE A 266 11.15 -6.36 11.00
CA PHE A 266 9.90 -5.73 10.60
C PHE A 266 9.08 -6.62 9.66
N THR A 267 9.72 -7.27 8.70
CA THR A 267 9.08 -8.26 7.81
C THR A 267 8.50 -9.43 8.61
N LYS A 268 9.27 -9.98 9.58
CA LYS A 268 8.79 -11.04 10.49
C LYS A 268 7.58 -10.60 11.31
N PHE A 269 7.58 -9.36 11.77
CA PHE A 269 6.42 -8.81 12.48
C PHE A 269 5.20 -8.73 11.57
N LEU A 270 5.34 -8.21 10.34
CA LEU A 270 4.23 -8.11 9.38
C LEU A 270 3.59 -9.47 9.04
N ILE A 271 4.40 -10.54 8.97
CA ILE A 271 3.92 -11.89 8.66
C ILE A 271 3.52 -12.72 9.90
N SER A 272 3.75 -12.21 11.12
CA SER A 272 3.31 -12.85 12.35
C SER A 272 1.79 -12.81 12.52
N ASP A 273 1.26 -13.66 13.41
CA ASP A 273 -0.16 -13.65 13.76
C ASP A 273 -0.63 -12.25 14.19
N GLU A 274 0.18 -11.55 14.99
CA GLU A 274 -0.11 -10.20 15.48
C GLU A 274 -0.18 -9.18 14.31
N GLY A 275 0.83 -9.15 13.46
CA GLY A 275 0.85 -8.26 12.29
C GLY A 275 -0.28 -8.55 11.31
N GLN A 276 -0.57 -9.82 11.06
CA GLN A 276 -1.66 -10.24 10.18
C GLN A 276 -3.04 -9.94 10.78
N GLN A 277 -3.23 -10.03 12.10
CA GLN A 277 -4.46 -9.61 12.78
C GLN A 277 -4.67 -8.09 12.70
N ILE A 278 -3.61 -7.29 12.84
CA ILE A 278 -3.70 -5.83 12.66
C ILE A 278 -4.18 -5.52 11.25
N ILE A 279 -3.59 -6.14 10.23
CA ILE A 279 -3.97 -5.94 8.82
C ILE A 279 -5.43 -6.35 8.57
N GLU A 280 -5.83 -7.54 9.06
CA GLU A 280 -7.17 -8.09 8.81
C GLU A 280 -8.26 -7.31 9.54
N ASN A 281 -7.99 -6.84 10.76
CA ASN A 281 -8.97 -6.10 11.55
C ASN A 281 -9.06 -4.62 11.19
N TYR A 282 -8.12 -4.12 10.39
CA TYR A 282 -8.09 -2.70 10.04
C TYR A 282 -9.31 -2.30 9.20
N GLY A 283 -10.02 -1.29 9.66
CA GLY A 283 -11.26 -0.79 9.04
C GLY A 283 -12.53 -1.57 9.39
N GLN A 284 -12.45 -2.65 10.17
CA GLN A 284 -13.64 -3.41 10.58
C GLN A 284 -14.59 -2.59 11.45
N SER A 285 -14.08 -1.74 12.33
CA SER A 285 -14.89 -0.85 13.18
C SER A 285 -15.71 0.13 12.37
N ASP A 286 -15.16 0.58 11.25
CA ASP A 286 -15.73 1.69 10.48
C ASP A 286 -16.59 1.16 9.31
N PHE A 287 -16.19 0.06 8.69
CA PHE A 287 -16.82 -0.45 7.46
C PHE A 287 -17.40 -1.86 7.58
N GLY A 288 -17.21 -2.52 8.74
CA GLY A 288 -17.61 -3.92 8.92
C GLY A 288 -16.75 -4.90 8.10
N SER A 289 -17.07 -6.20 8.18
CA SER A 289 -16.25 -7.25 7.53
C SER A 289 -16.26 -7.19 5.99
N SER A 290 -17.34 -6.73 5.37
CA SER A 290 -17.43 -6.56 3.92
C SER A 290 -16.68 -5.32 3.42
N GLY A 291 -16.51 -4.31 4.27
CA GLY A 291 -15.79 -3.06 3.94
C GLY A 291 -14.36 -3.00 4.44
N LEU A 292 -13.73 -4.15 4.75
CA LEU A 292 -12.32 -4.18 5.16
C LEU A 292 -11.43 -3.51 4.14
N LEU A 293 -10.51 -2.66 4.63
CA LEU A 293 -9.55 -1.98 3.76
C LEU A 293 -8.53 -2.96 3.20
N PHE A 294 -8.13 -3.97 3.99
CA PHE A 294 -7.14 -4.99 3.63
C PHE A 294 -7.52 -6.36 4.19
N ARG A 295 -7.03 -7.40 3.56
CA ARG A 295 -7.10 -8.77 4.04
C ARG A 295 -5.69 -9.31 4.25
N ALA A 296 -5.50 -10.02 5.36
CA ALA A 296 -4.27 -10.75 5.65
C ALA A 296 -4.04 -11.88 4.63
N THR A 297 -2.79 -12.14 4.29
CA THR A 297 -2.44 -13.07 3.20
C THR A 297 -1.55 -14.22 3.59
N VAL A 298 -0.74 -14.09 4.65
CA VAL A 298 0.29 -15.10 4.97
C VAL A 298 -0.35 -16.47 5.25
N HIS A 299 -1.34 -16.52 6.12
CA HIS A 299 -2.05 -17.77 6.43
C HIS A 299 -2.86 -18.27 5.24
N LEU A 300 -3.46 -17.35 4.48
CA LEU A 300 -4.22 -17.68 3.27
C LEU A 300 -3.31 -18.34 2.22
N ILE A 301 -2.14 -17.80 1.98
CA ILE A 301 -1.18 -18.33 0.98
C ILE A 301 -0.61 -19.68 1.44
N ALA A 302 -0.38 -19.86 2.73
CA ALA A 302 0.11 -21.12 3.32
C ALA A 302 -0.92 -22.25 3.22
N GLN A 303 -2.21 -21.94 3.13
CA GLN A 303 -3.25 -22.95 2.95
C GLN A 303 -3.11 -23.61 1.55
N ASN A 304 -3.08 -24.94 1.54
CA ASN A 304 -3.13 -25.70 0.28
C ASN A 304 -4.59 -25.84 -0.18
N SER A 305 -5.23 -24.72 -0.50
CA SER A 305 -6.67 -24.61 -0.74
C SER A 305 -6.95 -24.41 -2.24
N SER A 306 -8.07 -24.93 -2.70
CA SER A 306 -8.68 -24.62 -4.01
C SER A 306 -9.41 -23.28 -4.03
N ASP A 307 -9.29 -22.49 -2.97
CA ASP A 307 -9.90 -21.17 -2.85
C ASP A 307 -9.51 -20.28 -4.03
N GLN A 308 -10.53 -19.65 -4.63
CA GLN A 308 -10.38 -18.80 -5.81
C GLN A 308 -9.41 -17.64 -5.56
N ILE A 309 -9.46 -17.02 -4.38
CA ILE A 309 -8.58 -15.88 -4.03
C ILE A 309 -7.13 -16.33 -3.93
N ILE A 310 -6.85 -17.49 -3.35
CA ILE A 310 -5.49 -18.02 -3.29
C ILE A 310 -4.93 -18.25 -4.69
N GLN A 311 -5.74 -18.84 -5.59
CA GLN A 311 -5.35 -19.06 -6.99
C GLN A 311 -5.08 -17.73 -7.71
N TRP A 312 -5.90 -16.70 -7.46
CA TRP A 312 -5.71 -15.38 -8.02
C TRP A 312 -4.44 -14.70 -7.49
N ILE A 313 -4.19 -14.73 -6.17
CA ILE A 313 -2.98 -14.17 -5.57
C ILE A 313 -1.73 -14.85 -6.16
N LYS A 314 -1.72 -16.19 -6.21
CA LYS A 314 -0.61 -16.96 -6.79
C LYS A 314 -0.39 -16.59 -8.26
N LYS A 315 -1.45 -16.53 -9.07
CA LYS A 315 -1.36 -16.18 -10.48
C LYS A 315 -0.90 -14.73 -10.72
N TYR A 316 -1.34 -13.78 -9.86
CA TYR A 316 -1.08 -12.36 -10.03
C TYR A 316 0.26 -11.92 -9.45
N ALA A 317 0.62 -12.44 -8.26
CA ALA A 317 1.71 -11.89 -7.46
C ALA A 317 2.89 -12.83 -7.23
N PHE A 318 2.79 -14.12 -7.60
CA PHE A 318 3.96 -15.01 -7.55
C PHE A 318 4.86 -14.75 -8.74
N LEU A 319 6.18 -14.84 -8.49
CA LEU A 319 7.23 -14.42 -9.41
C LEU A 319 8.10 -15.62 -9.81
N GLY A 320 8.71 -15.53 -10.99
CA GLY A 320 9.70 -16.50 -11.45
C GLY A 320 9.10 -17.82 -11.99
N ASN A 321 10.01 -18.78 -12.25
CA ASN A 321 9.63 -20.13 -12.67
C ASN A 321 10.60 -21.15 -11.99
N PRO A 322 10.13 -22.00 -11.07
CA PRO A 322 8.74 -22.09 -10.60
C PRO A 322 8.29 -20.82 -9.85
N ALA A 323 7.02 -20.50 -10.00
CA ALA A 323 6.46 -19.30 -9.42
C ALA A 323 6.35 -19.41 -7.88
N SER A 324 6.81 -18.38 -7.17
CA SER A 324 6.71 -18.26 -5.71
C SER A 324 6.57 -16.80 -5.29
N GLU A 325 6.18 -16.53 -4.05
CA GLU A 325 6.13 -15.15 -3.55
C GLU A 325 7.49 -14.46 -3.61
N CYS A 326 8.59 -15.20 -3.37
CA CYS A 326 9.96 -14.80 -3.62
C CYS A 326 10.72 -15.99 -4.21
N PRO A 327 11.19 -15.94 -5.46
CA PRO A 327 12.01 -17.02 -6.02
C PRO A 327 13.26 -17.29 -5.19
N PRO A 328 13.66 -18.56 -5.01
CA PRO A 328 14.74 -18.95 -4.09
C PRO A 328 16.06 -18.19 -4.27
N GLN A 329 16.41 -17.82 -5.51
CA GLN A 329 17.63 -17.09 -5.81
C GLN A 329 17.67 -15.65 -5.31
N TYR A 330 16.53 -15.11 -4.86
CA TYR A 330 16.38 -13.77 -4.29
C TYR A 330 16.10 -13.80 -2.79
N ARG A 331 16.27 -14.97 -2.15
CA ARG A 331 16.13 -15.13 -0.70
C ARG A 331 17.49 -15.01 -0.03
N ASP A 332 17.53 -14.34 1.11
CA ASP A 332 18.70 -14.38 1.97
C ASP A 332 18.81 -15.76 2.64
N LEU A 333 19.99 -16.36 2.54
CA LEU A 333 20.26 -17.69 3.10
C LEU A 333 20.32 -17.71 4.63
N GLN A 334 20.44 -16.54 5.27
CA GLN A 334 20.50 -16.41 6.73
C GLN A 334 19.11 -16.40 7.37
N HIS A 335 18.05 -16.20 6.57
CA HIS A 335 16.67 -16.08 7.05
C HIS A 335 15.68 -17.05 6.35
N PRO A 336 16.00 -18.36 6.31
CA PRO A 336 15.12 -19.35 5.66
C PRO A 336 13.75 -19.46 6.31
N GLU A 337 13.63 -19.07 7.60
CA GLU A 337 12.39 -19.09 8.37
C GLU A 337 11.31 -18.15 7.81
N LEU A 338 11.66 -17.19 6.98
CA LEU A 338 10.68 -16.36 6.29
C LEU A 338 9.81 -17.16 5.30
N TYR A 339 10.26 -18.35 4.90
CA TYR A 339 9.63 -19.18 3.85
C TYR A 339 9.32 -20.63 4.32
N SER A 340 9.50 -20.91 5.62
CA SER A 340 9.20 -22.21 6.24
C SER A 340 7.71 -22.35 6.59
#